data_bf7c6e51bd8c1a5b85107925dd7298d2
#
_entry.id   bf7c6e51bd8c1a5b85107925dd7298d2
#
_cell.length_a   1.000
_cell.length_b   1.000
_cell.length_c   1.000
_cell.angle_alpha   90.00
_cell.angle_beta   90.00
_cell.angle_gamma   90.00
#
_symmetry.space_group_name_H-M   'P 1'
#
loop_
_entity.id
_entity.type
_entity.pdbx_description
1 polymer ?
#
loop_
_entity_poly.entity_id
_entity_poly.type
_entity_poly.pdbx_seq_one_letter_code
_entity_poly.pdbx_strand_id
1 'polypeptide(L)' 'MASIQDKAQALIASKLKISENEITPEKHLFNDLGADSLDVVELIMILEREFNMKFSEEETANVKTVGDLYQLIENNTKK' A
#
# COMPACT_ATOMS: atom_id res chain seq x y z
N MET A 1 17.95 -2.44 -9.14
CA MET A 1 16.69 -1.74 -9.42
C MET A 1 15.69 -2.04 -8.33
N ALA A 2 14.88 -1.06 -7.98
CA ALA A 2 13.87 -1.25 -6.96
C ALA A 2 12.76 -2.15 -7.47
N SER A 3 12.34 -3.10 -6.64
CA SER A 3 11.21 -3.95 -6.97
C SER A 3 9.92 -3.17 -6.76
N ILE A 4 8.79 -3.75 -7.20
CA ILE A 4 7.48 -3.18 -6.94
C ILE A 4 7.26 -3.02 -5.45
N GLN A 5 7.65 -4.01 -4.65
CA GLN A 5 7.51 -3.94 -3.21
C GLN A 5 8.37 -2.83 -2.62
N ASP A 6 9.59 -2.68 -3.09
CA ASP A 6 10.47 -1.62 -2.59
C ASP A 6 9.88 -0.24 -2.86
N LYS A 7 9.37 -0.05 -4.06
CA LYS A 7 8.75 1.22 -4.42
C LYS A 7 7.50 1.49 -3.60
N ALA A 8 6.66 0.48 -3.44
CA ALA A 8 5.45 0.61 -2.62
C ALA A 8 5.80 0.91 -1.17
N GLN A 9 6.82 0.24 -0.64
CA GLN A 9 7.26 0.46 0.73
C GLN A 9 7.69 1.92 0.94
N ALA A 10 8.44 2.46 0.00
CA ALA A 10 8.88 3.84 0.10
C ALA A 10 7.70 4.81 0.07
N LEU A 11 6.71 4.54 -0.78
CA LEU A 11 5.54 5.39 -0.88
C LEU A 11 4.71 5.34 0.41
N ILE A 12 4.54 4.15 0.98
CA ILE A 12 3.80 3.99 2.23
C ILE A 12 4.52 4.74 3.36
N ALA A 13 5.82 4.55 3.45
CA ALA A 13 6.60 5.20 4.50
C ALA A 13 6.52 6.72 4.38
N SER A 14 6.60 7.23 3.18
CA SER A 14 6.52 8.66 2.92
C SER A 14 5.16 9.22 3.31
N LYS A 15 4.09 8.53 2.92
CA LYS A 15 2.73 8.98 3.22
C LYS A 15 2.47 8.99 4.72
N LEU A 16 2.89 7.96 5.40
CA LEU A 16 2.63 7.81 6.84
C LEU A 16 3.72 8.45 7.71
N LYS A 17 4.79 8.94 7.09
CA LYS A 17 5.89 9.63 7.77
C LYS A 17 6.58 8.76 8.80
N ILE A 18 6.83 7.51 8.41
CA ILE A 18 7.54 6.55 9.25
C ILE A 18 8.68 5.94 8.45
N SER A 19 9.58 5.25 9.16
CA SER A 19 10.74 4.63 8.54
C SER A 19 10.33 3.45 7.65
N GLU A 20 11.01 3.28 6.53
CA GLU A 20 10.76 2.14 5.65
C GLU A 20 10.98 0.81 6.36
N ASN A 21 11.89 0.80 7.34
CA ASN A 21 12.16 -0.41 8.11
C ASN A 21 10.95 -0.90 8.89
N GLU A 22 10.01 -0.01 9.17
CA GLU A 22 8.80 -0.38 9.89
C GLU A 22 7.69 -0.89 8.98
N ILE A 23 7.89 -0.79 7.67
CA ILE A 23 6.88 -1.21 6.70
C ILE A 23 7.16 -2.65 6.30
N THR A 24 6.58 -3.59 7.02
CA THR A 24 6.70 -5.02 6.70
C THR A 24 5.32 -5.56 6.36
N PRO A 25 5.24 -6.65 5.57
CA PRO A 25 3.95 -7.16 5.09
C PRO A 25 2.95 -7.50 6.20
N GLU A 26 3.43 -7.93 7.35
CA GLU A 26 2.56 -8.32 8.45
C GLU A 26 2.01 -7.14 9.24
N LYS A 27 2.52 -5.93 9.02
CA LYS A 27 2.04 -4.76 9.75
C LYS A 27 0.62 -4.38 9.35
N HIS A 28 -0.21 -4.15 10.34
CA HIS A 28 -1.59 -3.71 10.13
C HIS A 28 -1.58 -2.19 9.94
N LEU A 29 -2.18 -1.72 8.85
CA LEU A 29 -2.15 -0.28 8.53
C LEU A 29 -2.74 0.58 9.63
N PHE A 30 -3.87 0.15 10.21
CA PHE A 30 -4.54 0.93 11.24
C PHE A 30 -3.91 0.73 12.61
N ASN A 31 -3.73 -0.53 13.00
CA ASN A 31 -3.31 -0.86 14.37
C ASN A 31 -1.82 -0.72 14.60
N ASP A 32 -1.01 -1.07 13.61
CA ASP A 32 0.45 -1.06 13.79
C ASP A 32 1.10 0.21 13.25
N LEU A 33 0.56 0.75 12.17
CA LEU A 33 1.16 1.93 11.53
C LEU A 33 0.41 3.22 11.83
N GLY A 34 -0.73 3.14 12.48
CA GLY A 34 -1.46 4.31 12.91
C GLY A 34 -2.18 5.08 11.82
N ALA A 35 -2.40 4.47 10.67
CA ALA A 35 -3.14 5.12 9.58
C ALA A 35 -4.63 5.14 9.92
N ASP A 36 -5.34 6.16 9.43
CA ASP A 36 -6.80 6.15 9.51
C ASP A 36 -7.38 5.84 8.12
N SER A 37 -8.71 5.80 8.02
CA SER A 37 -9.38 5.45 6.77
C SER A 37 -8.99 6.38 5.63
N LEU A 38 -8.89 7.66 5.92
CA LEU A 38 -8.52 8.64 4.90
C LEU A 38 -7.10 8.43 4.42
N ASP A 39 -6.18 8.13 5.35
CA ASP A 39 -4.79 7.86 4.99
C ASP A 39 -4.70 6.67 4.04
N VAL A 40 -5.47 5.63 4.31
CA VAL A 40 -5.47 4.42 3.47
C VAL A 40 -6.05 4.73 2.10
N VAL A 41 -7.14 5.49 2.04
CA VAL A 41 -7.73 5.88 0.75
C VAL A 41 -6.72 6.68 -0.07
N GLU A 42 -6.07 7.65 0.55
CA GLU A 42 -5.07 8.46 -0.15
C GLU A 42 -3.89 7.62 -0.60
N LEU A 43 -3.46 6.68 0.23
CA LEU A 43 -2.36 5.80 -0.10
C LEU A 43 -2.69 4.95 -1.31
N ILE A 44 -3.91 4.41 -1.35
CA ILE A 44 -4.36 3.62 -2.50
C ILE A 44 -4.34 4.47 -3.77
N MET A 45 -4.79 5.71 -3.68
CA MET A 45 -4.77 6.61 -4.83
C MET A 45 -3.36 6.91 -5.31
N ILE A 46 -2.43 7.09 -4.37
CA ILE A 46 -1.02 7.30 -4.70
C ILE A 46 -0.46 6.09 -5.44
N LEU A 47 -0.76 4.89 -4.95
CA LEU A 47 -0.28 3.67 -5.59
C LEU A 47 -0.87 3.49 -6.98
N GLU A 48 -2.15 3.80 -7.15
CA GLU A 48 -2.78 3.74 -8.46
C GLU A 48 -2.06 4.64 -9.47
N ARG A 49 -1.74 5.84 -9.03
CA ARG A 49 -1.06 6.81 -9.88
C ARG A 49 0.36 6.40 -10.20
N GLU A 50 1.10 5.99 -9.17
CA GLU A 50 2.51 5.67 -9.32
C GLU A 50 2.74 4.43 -10.17
N PHE A 51 1.85 3.46 -10.08
CA PHE A 51 1.98 2.21 -10.83
C PHE A 51 1.08 2.19 -12.08
N ASN A 52 0.36 3.29 -12.32
CA ASN A 52 -0.52 3.44 -13.48
C ASN A 52 -1.51 2.27 -13.57
N MET A 53 -2.25 2.03 -12.51
CA MET A 53 -3.21 0.94 -12.44
C MET A 53 -4.44 1.39 -11.67
N LYS A 54 -5.51 0.59 -11.72
CA LYS A 54 -6.73 0.86 -11.00
C LYS A 54 -7.15 -0.34 -10.18
N PHE A 55 -7.61 -0.08 -8.97
CA PHE A 55 -8.12 -1.12 -8.08
C PHE A 55 -9.63 -0.97 -7.94
N SER A 56 -10.34 -2.09 -7.88
CA SER A 56 -11.78 -2.06 -7.66
C SER A 56 -12.08 -1.75 -6.20
N GLU A 57 -13.31 -1.31 -5.94
CA GLU A 57 -13.74 -1.07 -4.56
C GLU A 57 -13.71 -2.36 -3.74
N GLU A 58 -14.05 -3.49 -4.36
CA GLU A 58 -14.02 -4.77 -3.69
C GLU A 58 -12.60 -5.13 -3.25
N GLU A 59 -11.64 -4.89 -4.13
CA GLU A 59 -10.24 -5.16 -3.80
C GLU A 59 -9.76 -4.30 -2.64
N THR A 60 -10.08 -3.01 -2.69
CA THR A 60 -9.60 -2.08 -1.67
C THR A 60 -10.32 -2.24 -0.33
N ALA A 61 -11.56 -2.73 -0.36
CA ALA A 61 -12.33 -2.92 0.87
C ALA A 61 -11.70 -3.94 1.80
N ASN A 62 -10.91 -4.86 1.26
CA ASN A 62 -10.30 -5.92 2.05
C ASN A 62 -8.87 -5.59 2.51
N VAL A 63 -8.39 -4.39 2.20
CA VAL A 63 -7.03 -4.00 2.57
C VAL A 63 -6.97 -3.67 4.05
N LYS A 64 -6.12 -4.37 4.78
CA LYS A 64 -5.90 -4.15 6.21
C LYS A 64 -4.43 -4.09 6.56
N THR A 65 -3.59 -4.83 5.84
CA THR A 65 -2.17 -4.90 6.10
C THR A 65 -1.37 -4.38 4.92
N VAL A 66 -0.08 -4.14 5.17
CA VAL A 66 0.85 -3.76 4.10
C VAL A 66 0.89 -4.87 3.03
N GLY A 67 0.87 -6.13 3.48
CA GLY A 67 0.85 -7.27 2.55
C GLY A 67 -0.35 -7.25 1.63
N ASP A 68 -1.50 -6.80 2.13
CA ASP A 68 -2.70 -6.68 1.31
C ASP A 68 -2.49 -5.66 0.18
N LEU A 69 -1.81 -4.55 0.49
CA LEU A 69 -1.49 -3.56 -0.54
C LEU A 69 -0.53 -4.13 -1.58
N TYR A 70 0.48 -4.86 -1.15
CA TYR A 70 1.42 -5.49 -2.07
C TYR A 70 0.68 -6.48 -2.98
N GLN A 71 -0.26 -7.22 -2.40
CA GLN A 71 -1.04 -8.20 -3.16
C GLN A 71 -1.90 -7.52 -4.23
N LEU A 72 -2.50 -6.38 -3.90
CA LEU A 72 -3.26 -5.60 -4.88
C LEU A 72 -2.40 -5.23 -6.07
N ILE A 73 -1.21 -4.74 -5.80
CA ILE A 73 -0.30 -4.31 -6.85
C ILE A 73 0.09 -5.50 -7.71
N GLU A 74 0.47 -6.61 -7.08
CA GLU A 74 0.87 -7.81 -7.81
C GLU A 74 -0.26 -8.36 -8.67
N ASN A 75 -1.46 -8.42 -8.13
CA ASN A 75 -2.62 -8.93 -8.88
C ASN A 75 -2.90 -8.09 -10.11
N ASN A 76 -2.68 -6.79 -10.02
CA ASN A 76 -2.97 -5.90 -11.14
C ASN A 76 -1.81 -5.83 -12.14
N THR A 77 -0.60 -6.10 -11.73
CA THR A 77 0.53 -6.13 -12.67
C THR A 77 0.54 -7.37 -13.54
N LYS A 78 -0.15 -8.41 -13.13
CA LYS A 78 -0.20 -9.68 -13.87
C LYS A 78 -1.30 -9.72 -14.94
N LYS A 79 -2.09 -8.71 -15.03
CA LYS A 79 -3.17 -8.66 -16.01
C LYS A 79 -2.69 -8.27 -17.38
#